data_7ad7176ecba67a688385e9b78f697039
#
_entry.id   7ad7176ecba67a688385e9b78f697039
#
_cell.length_a   1.000
_cell.length_b   1.000
_cell.length_c   1.000
_cell.angle_alpha   90.00
_cell.angle_beta   90.00
_cell.angle_gamma   90.00
#
_symmetry.space_group_name_H-M   'P 1'
#
loop_
_entity.id
_entity.type
_entity.pdbx_description
1 polymer ?
#
loop_
_entity_poly.entity_id
_entity_poly.type
_entity_poly.pdbx_seq_one_letter_code
_entity_poly.pdbx_strand_id
1 'polypeptide(L)'
;MDIDYRDIYLKKMNRLGASRYERNLRHKQREFVKYFEDALNKEDCYINGEYAQLVFQDHSQSNNKDLSDDKYIIAPNETIIDIGSYIDWRDSEWLVFTEEFKTIPTHQQLKIKAVNWKLKWLVDGAVVNNGLGYGAYVQNQTLYTLGVSFSGDNIAIVNGKMMMYVQDNDDTRSYFTIGKRIFVGENVYKILFADTVSRSGLINLLMEEDTITVYDNRELHIADYYNNVQEDQPAQVEPVMATISGELKPRISRTYIYTISDGYEVSEWIIESVDGVDQPMYTRERDALSVTLQFKDDYRYVGQTVNVIAKLTDGSFVSLPIRVIKKFG
;
A
#
# COMPACT_ATOMS: atom_id res chain seq x y z
N MET A 1 -70.68 25.79 25.11
CA MET A 1 -69.25 25.78 24.76
C MET A 1 -69.11 26.41 23.42
N ASP A 2 -68.72 27.69 23.38
CA ASP A 2 -68.41 28.34 22.14
C ASP A 2 -67.15 27.71 21.56
N ILE A 3 -67.30 27.16 20.39
CA ILE A 3 -66.16 26.58 19.64
C ILE A 3 -65.43 27.77 19.02
N ASP A 4 -64.25 28.10 19.56
CA ASP A 4 -63.40 29.09 18.95
C ASP A 4 -62.77 28.52 17.67
N TYR A 5 -63.38 28.87 16.55
CA TYR A 5 -62.89 28.51 15.20
C TYR A 5 -61.46 29.00 14.91
N ARG A 6 -61.05 30.05 15.57
CA ARG A 6 -59.69 30.61 15.45
C ARG A 6 -58.70 29.65 16.09
N ASP A 7 -58.99 29.11 17.28
CA ASP A 7 -58.13 28.13 17.96
C ASP A 7 -58.04 26.83 17.17
N ILE A 8 -59.13 26.38 16.60
CA ILE A 8 -59.11 25.21 15.72
C ILE A 8 -58.25 25.45 14.49
N TYR A 9 -58.40 26.63 13.87
CA TYR A 9 -57.60 27.03 12.71
C TYR A 9 -56.11 27.11 13.07
N LEU A 10 -55.74 27.78 14.15
CA LEU A 10 -54.38 27.87 14.63
C LEU A 10 -53.77 26.51 14.96
N LYS A 11 -54.53 25.61 15.62
CA LYS A 11 -54.11 24.23 15.86
C LYS A 11 -53.86 23.45 14.58
N LYS A 12 -54.72 23.60 13.57
CA LYS A 12 -54.50 23.02 12.25
C LYS A 12 -53.28 23.59 11.54
N MET A 13 -53.08 24.90 11.58
CA MET A 13 -51.90 25.56 11.01
C MET A 13 -50.61 25.09 11.69
N ASN A 14 -50.58 25.06 13.01
CA ASN A 14 -49.42 24.60 13.78
C ASN A 14 -49.12 23.11 13.51
N ARG A 15 -50.16 22.30 13.37
CA ARG A 15 -49.98 20.85 13.08
C ARG A 15 -49.46 20.58 11.66
N LEU A 16 -49.88 21.38 10.66
CA LEU A 16 -49.55 21.21 9.26
C LEU A 16 -48.36 22.04 8.81
N GLY A 17 -47.98 23.06 9.58
CA GLY A 17 -46.99 24.08 9.25
C GLY A 17 -47.63 25.45 8.97
N ALA A 18 -46.97 26.51 9.45
CA ALA A 18 -47.46 27.89 9.35
C ALA A 18 -47.39 28.44 7.93
N SER A 19 -46.42 28.03 7.14
CA SER A 19 -46.22 28.43 5.75
C SER A 19 -46.52 27.33 4.75
N ARG A 20 -46.70 27.69 3.48
CA ARG A 20 -46.85 26.74 2.37
C ARG A 20 -45.59 25.87 2.23
N TYR A 21 -44.41 26.46 2.45
CA TYR A 21 -43.13 25.77 2.41
C TYR A 21 -43.08 24.66 3.49
N GLU A 22 -43.36 24.98 4.74
CA GLU A 22 -43.35 24.03 5.83
C GLU A 22 -44.33 22.88 5.63
N ARG A 23 -45.52 23.17 5.10
CA ARG A 23 -46.50 22.13 4.77
C ARG A 23 -45.99 21.18 3.72
N ASN A 24 -45.38 21.69 2.66
CA ASN A 24 -44.80 20.87 1.60
C ASN A 24 -43.62 20.07 2.10
N LEU A 25 -42.73 20.67 2.92
CA LEU A 25 -41.59 19.98 3.51
C LEU A 25 -42.06 18.81 4.41
N ARG A 26 -42.99 19.06 5.32
CA ARG A 26 -43.56 18.03 6.19
C ARG A 26 -44.28 16.92 5.40
N HIS A 27 -44.90 17.27 4.30
CA HIS A 27 -45.48 16.29 3.40
C HIS A 27 -44.41 15.38 2.80
N LYS A 28 -43.34 15.97 2.26
CA LYS A 28 -42.23 15.23 1.69
C LYS A 28 -41.50 14.37 2.73
N GLN A 29 -41.31 14.86 3.93
CA GLN A 29 -40.75 14.07 5.04
C GLN A 29 -41.60 12.85 5.38
N ARG A 30 -42.95 13.00 5.44
CA ARG A 30 -43.86 11.87 5.69
C ARG A 30 -43.89 10.87 4.53
N GLU A 31 -43.81 11.34 3.30
CA GLU A 31 -43.66 10.46 2.13
C GLU A 31 -42.39 9.63 2.22
N PHE A 32 -41.28 10.28 2.62
CA PHE A 32 -40.01 9.60 2.83
C PHE A 32 -40.08 8.54 3.96
N VAL A 33 -40.63 8.90 5.13
CA VAL A 33 -40.77 7.96 6.25
C VAL A 33 -41.56 6.71 5.81
N LYS A 34 -42.66 6.91 5.11
CA LYS A 34 -43.49 5.79 4.60
C LYS A 34 -42.70 4.94 3.59
N TYR A 35 -41.98 5.59 2.67
CA TYR A 35 -41.07 4.89 1.73
C TYR A 35 -40.01 4.09 2.46
N PHE A 36 -39.37 4.68 3.47
CA PHE A 36 -38.31 4.02 4.24
C PHE A 36 -38.83 2.82 5.05
N GLU A 37 -40.03 2.93 5.61
CA GLU A 37 -40.69 1.81 6.34
C GLU A 37 -40.98 0.64 5.42
N ASP A 38 -41.53 0.89 4.23
CA ASP A 38 -42.01 -0.11 3.28
C ASP A 38 -40.93 -0.54 2.24
N ALA A 39 -39.72 -0.01 2.28
CA ALA A 39 -38.71 -0.27 1.28
C ALA A 39 -38.24 -1.74 1.30
N LEU A 40 -38.34 -2.42 0.14
CA LEU A 40 -37.93 -3.81 -0.01
C LEU A 40 -36.41 -4.06 0.14
N ASN A 41 -35.64 -3.03 -0.07
CA ASN A 41 -34.18 -3.04 0.04
C ASN A 41 -33.67 -2.32 1.30
N LYS A 42 -34.55 -2.20 2.31
CA LYS A 42 -34.14 -1.80 3.66
C LYS A 42 -33.55 -3.01 4.36
N GLU A 43 -32.35 -2.86 4.86
CA GLU A 43 -31.63 -3.95 5.52
C GLU A 43 -30.97 -3.48 6.81
N ASP A 44 -30.74 -4.44 7.68
CA ASP A 44 -30.00 -4.26 8.92
C ASP A 44 -28.49 -4.17 8.63
N CYS A 45 -27.81 -3.27 9.32
CA CYS A 45 -26.36 -3.08 9.20
C CYS A 45 -25.79 -2.50 10.50
N TYR A 46 -24.47 -2.36 10.55
CA TYR A 46 -23.78 -1.68 11.64
C TYR A 46 -22.97 -0.52 11.09
N ILE A 47 -23.14 0.68 11.65
CA ILE A 47 -22.39 1.87 11.30
C ILE A 47 -21.39 2.13 12.40
N ASN A 48 -20.09 2.00 12.11
CA ASN A 48 -19.01 2.08 13.10
C ASN A 48 -19.28 1.19 14.35
N GLY A 49 -19.90 0.01 14.15
CA GLY A 49 -20.26 -0.93 15.20
C GLY A 49 -21.62 -0.68 15.87
N GLU A 50 -22.34 0.39 15.55
CA GLU A 50 -23.68 0.68 16.06
C GLU A 50 -24.76 0.18 15.09
N TYR A 51 -25.78 -0.50 15.64
CA TYR A 51 -26.88 -1.03 14.85
C TYR A 51 -27.70 0.08 14.16
N ALA A 52 -27.98 -0.10 12.89
CA ALA A 52 -28.80 0.79 12.08
C ALA A 52 -29.58 0.04 11.00
N GLN A 53 -30.59 0.69 10.44
CA GLN A 53 -31.31 0.23 9.25
C GLN A 53 -31.10 1.26 8.13
N LEU A 54 -30.70 0.78 6.97
CA LEU A 54 -30.45 1.60 5.78
C LEU A 54 -31.17 1.01 4.57
N VAL A 55 -31.50 1.85 3.62
CA VAL A 55 -31.99 1.42 2.31
C VAL A 55 -30.81 1.40 1.36
N PHE A 56 -30.46 0.23 0.82
CA PHE A 56 -29.36 0.04 -0.12
C PHE A 56 -29.87 0.09 -1.55
N GLN A 57 -29.18 0.85 -2.40
CA GLN A 57 -29.52 0.99 -3.81
C GLN A 57 -28.32 0.61 -4.69
N ASP A 58 -28.58 -0.16 -5.73
CA ASP A 58 -27.57 -0.47 -6.71
C ASP A 58 -27.21 0.77 -7.53
N HIS A 59 -25.92 0.93 -7.79
CA HIS A 59 -25.44 1.99 -8.64
C HIS A 59 -25.70 1.63 -10.10
N SER A 60 -26.79 2.15 -10.66
CA SER A 60 -27.11 1.95 -12.08
C SER A 60 -26.49 3.08 -12.90
N GLN A 61 -25.26 2.91 -13.36
CA GLN A 61 -24.72 3.77 -14.42
C GLN A 61 -24.66 2.98 -15.73
N SER A 62 -25.43 3.39 -16.69
CA SER A 62 -25.55 2.77 -18.00
C SER A 62 -24.26 2.89 -18.87
N ASN A 63 -23.29 3.67 -18.46
CA ASN A 63 -22.07 3.95 -19.24
C ASN A 63 -20.75 3.65 -18.53
N ASN A 64 -20.75 3.15 -17.30
CA ASN A 64 -19.51 2.86 -16.60
C ASN A 64 -19.25 1.36 -16.54
N LYS A 65 -18.07 1.02 -16.99
CA LYS A 65 -17.45 -0.29 -16.86
C LYS A 65 -17.02 -0.58 -15.41
N ASP A 66 -17.37 0.29 -14.46
CA ASP A 66 -17.06 0.10 -13.06
C ASP A 66 -17.97 -0.99 -12.51
N LEU A 67 -17.31 -1.98 -12.00
CA LEU A 67 -17.86 -3.12 -11.32
C LEU A 67 -18.69 -2.68 -10.11
N SER A 68 -19.47 -3.55 -9.56
CA SER A 68 -20.45 -3.38 -8.47
C SER A 68 -19.87 -2.96 -7.11
N ASP A 69 -18.69 -2.34 -7.09
CA ASP A 69 -17.99 -1.93 -5.85
C ASP A 69 -18.60 -0.68 -5.21
N ASP A 70 -19.53 -0.03 -5.91
CA ASP A 70 -20.20 1.18 -5.46
C ASP A 70 -21.68 0.92 -5.21
N LYS A 71 -22.22 1.45 -4.12
CA LYS A 71 -23.66 1.48 -3.84
C LYS A 71 -24.08 2.85 -3.32
N TYR A 72 -25.37 3.14 -3.41
CA TYR A 72 -25.97 4.25 -2.67
C TYR A 72 -26.69 3.71 -1.45
N ILE A 73 -26.67 4.49 -0.38
CA ILE A 73 -27.49 4.26 0.80
C ILE A 73 -28.38 5.47 1.06
N ILE A 74 -29.54 5.19 1.61
CA ILE A 74 -30.50 6.22 2.04
C ILE A 74 -30.79 5.97 3.52
N ALA A 75 -30.73 7.05 4.29
CA ALA A 75 -30.97 7.05 5.73
C ALA A 75 -31.89 8.20 6.15
N PRO A 76 -32.63 8.04 7.25
CA PRO A 76 -33.27 9.16 7.94
C PRO A 76 -32.22 10.19 8.38
N ASN A 77 -32.65 11.47 8.47
CA ASN A 77 -31.73 12.55 8.89
C ASN A 77 -31.22 12.40 10.33
N GLU A 78 -31.90 11.62 11.13
CA GLU A 78 -31.56 11.34 12.54
C GLU A 78 -30.43 10.29 12.66
N THR A 79 -30.14 9.57 11.58
CA THR A 79 -29.05 8.58 11.57
C THR A 79 -27.71 9.28 11.49
N ILE A 80 -26.79 8.96 12.38
CA ILE A 80 -25.45 9.56 12.42
C ILE A 80 -24.56 8.79 11.44
N ILE A 81 -24.32 9.38 10.28
CA ILE A 81 -23.43 8.83 9.25
C ILE A 81 -22.59 9.95 8.69
N ASP A 82 -21.28 9.84 8.81
CA ASP A 82 -20.33 10.78 8.26
C ASP A 82 -19.52 10.15 7.11
N ILE A 83 -18.95 10.99 6.25
CA ILE A 83 -17.95 10.54 5.26
C ILE A 83 -16.79 9.89 6.02
N GLY A 84 -16.36 8.70 5.58
CA GLY A 84 -15.33 7.92 6.27
C GLY A 84 -15.87 6.93 7.30
N SER A 85 -17.18 6.92 7.61
CA SER A 85 -17.77 5.87 8.44
C SER A 85 -17.69 4.52 7.76
N TYR A 86 -17.51 3.46 8.56
CA TYR A 86 -17.61 2.08 8.10
C TYR A 86 -19.02 1.55 8.28
N ILE A 87 -19.47 0.77 7.31
CA ILE A 87 -20.76 0.11 7.34
C ILE A 87 -20.55 -1.38 7.12
N ASP A 88 -20.89 -2.18 8.13
CA ASP A 88 -20.87 -3.63 8.02
C ASP A 88 -22.25 -4.11 7.55
N TRP A 89 -22.28 -4.67 6.34
CA TRP A 89 -23.48 -5.14 5.69
C TRP A 89 -23.22 -6.42 4.89
N ARG A 90 -24.01 -7.46 5.10
CA ARG A 90 -23.93 -8.77 4.41
C ARG A 90 -22.51 -9.35 4.37
N ASP A 91 -21.89 -9.48 5.52
CA ASP A 91 -20.51 -9.99 5.69
C ASP A 91 -19.43 -9.19 4.93
N SER A 92 -19.76 -7.98 4.52
CA SER A 92 -18.86 -7.07 3.81
C SER A 92 -18.80 -5.73 4.51
N GLU A 93 -17.60 -5.16 4.56
CA GLU A 93 -17.37 -3.82 5.08
C GLU A 93 -17.39 -2.80 3.93
N TRP A 94 -18.05 -1.68 4.15
CA TRP A 94 -18.18 -0.59 3.19
C TRP A 94 -17.71 0.71 3.81
N LEU A 95 -17.07 1.56 3.00
CA LEU A 95 -16.58 2.87 3.40
C LEU A 95 -17.50 3.95 2.81
N VAL A 96 -18.00 4.85 3.65
CA VAL A 96 -18.79 6.00 3.20
C VAL A 96 -17.87 6.98 2.48
N PHE A 97 -18.17 7.20 1.19
CA PHE A 97 -17.26 7.91 0.30
C PHE A 97 -17.65 9.36 0.02
N THR A 98 -18.95 9.64 -0.08
CA THR A 98 -19.45 11.00 -0.29
C THR A 98 -20.93 11.08 0.09
N GLU A 99 -21.35 12.23 0.54
CA GLU A 99 -22.74 12.58 0.78
C GLU A 99 -23.27 13.43 -0.36
N GLU A 100 -24.48 13.15 -0.80
CA GLU A 100 -25.23 13.99 -1.71
C GLU A 100 -26.15 14.92 -0.91
N PHE A 101 -25.71 16.15 -0.70
CA PHE A 101 -26.49 17.15 0.01
C PHE A 101 -27.81 17.47 -0.72
N LYS A 102 -28.91 17.05 -0.12
CA LYS A 102 -30.24 17.28 -0.67
C LYS A 102 -30.67 18.73 -0.49
N THR A 103 -31.15 19.36 -1.56
CA THR A 103 -31.72 20.72 -1.51
C THR A 103 -32.98 20.80 -0.63
N ILE A 104 -33.73 19.68 -0.53
CA ILE A 104 -34.86 19.51 0.39
C ILE A 104 -34.43 18.48 1.44
N PRO A 105 -34.29 18.86 2.72
CA PRO A 105 -33.73 18.01 3.76
C PRO A 105 -34.76 16.98 4.24
N THR A 106 -35.06 16.00 3.41
CA THR A 106 -35.98 14.90 3.73
C THR A 106 -35.28 13.67 4.28
N HIS A 107 -34.07 13.41 3.80
CA HIS A 107 -33.25 12.27 4.11
C HIS A 107 -31.79 12.51 3.74
N GLN A 108 -30.92 11.66 4.20
CA GLN A 108 -29.53 11.58 3.77
C GLN A 108 -29.39 10.59 2.61
N GLN A 109 -28.57 10.90 1.63
CA GLN A 109 -28.17 9.97 0.58
C GLN A 109 -26.65 9.99 0.44
N LEU A 110 -26.04 8.83 0.59
CA LEU A 110 -24.58 8.71 0.58
C LEU A 110 -24.16 7.63 -0.41
N LYS A 111 -22.97 7.80 -0.96
CA LYS A 111 -22.32 6.78 -1.79
C LYS A 111 -21.32 6.04 -0.92
N ILE A 112 -21.33 4.71 -1.00
CA ILE A 112 -20.41 3.82 -0.31
C ILE A 112 -19.59 3.00 -1.30
N LYS A 113 -18.39 2.62 -0.90
CA LYS A 113 -17.49 1.76 -1.66
C LYS A 113 -17.11 0.54 -0.84
N ALA A 114 -17.04 -0.62 -1.51
CA ALA A 114 -16.63 -1.85 -0.86
C ALA A 114 -15.17 -1.74 -0.38
N VAL A 115 -14.93 -2.08 0.88
CA VAL A 115 -13.57 -2.26 1.40
C VAL A 115 -12.97 -3.50 0.76
N ASN A 116 -11.83 -3.35 0.11
CA ASN A 116 -11.15 -4.44 -0.58
C ASN A 116 -9.76 -4.76 0.00
N TRP A 117 -9.30 -3.99 0.99
CA TRP A 117 -8.06 -4.24 1.70
C TRP A 117 -8.14 -3.84 3.17
N LYS A 118 -7.44 -4.59 4.05
CA LYS A 118 -7.26 -4.25 5.48
C LYS A 118 -5.82 -3.79 5.70
N LEU A 119 -5.69 -2.54 6.11
CA LEU A 119 -4.40 -1.93 6.44
C LEU A 119 -4.00 -2.26 7.86
N LYS A 120 -2.77 -2.69 8.04
CA LYS A 120 -2.19 -2.99 9.34
C LYS A 120 -0.84 -2.30 9.49
N TRP A 121 -0.60 -1.74 10.65
CA TRP A 121 0.70 -1.18 11.06
C TRP A 121 0.83 -1.29 12.57
N LEU A 122 2.01 -0.98 13.09
CA LEU A 122 2.28 -1.01 14.52
C LEU A 122 2.15 0.38 15.14
N VAL A 123 1.50 0.44 16.29
CA VAL A 123 1.49 1.56 17.21
C VAL A 123 1.95 1.02 18.56
N ASP A 124 3.06 1.52 19.08
CA ASP A 124 3.66 1.07 20.34
C ASP A 124 3.86 -0.47 20.44
N GLY A 125 4.27 -1.09 19.34
CA GLY A 125 4.53 -2.54 19.24
C GLY A 125 3.28 -3.41 19.06
N ALA A 126 2.07 -2.83 19.10
CA ALA A 126 0.83 -3.56 18.85
C ALA A 126 0.23 -3.21 17.48
N VAL A 127 -0.46 -4.17 16.86
CA VAL A 127 -1.18 -3.90 15.61
C VAL A 127 -2.36 -2.99 15.89
N VAL A 128 -2.46 -1.92 15.12
CA VAL A 128 -3.50 -0.88 15.24
C VAL A 128 -4.92 -1.48 15.25
N ASN A 129 -5.84 -0.75 15.91
CA ASN A 129 -7.25 -1.15 16.03
C ASN A 129 -7.41 -2.57 16.62
N ASN A 130 -6.73 -2.85 17.74
CA ASN A 130 -6.79 -4.15 18.44
C ASN A 130 -6.49 -5.36 17.54
N GLY A 131 -5.60 -5.20 16.56
CA GLY A 131 -5.22 -6.26 15.62
C GLY A 131 -6.08 -6.36 14.36
N LEU A 132 -7.19 -5.65 14.30
CA LEU A 132 -8.13 -5.69 13.17
C LEU A 132 -7.64 -4.88 11.96
N GLY A 133 -6.84 -3.82 12.22
CA GLY A 133 -6.47 -2.86 11.19
C GLY A 133 -7.62 -1.96 10.77
N TYR A 134 -7.41 -1.19 9.71
CA TYR A 134 -8.42 -0.30 9.12
C TYR A 134 -8.78 -0.74 7.70
N GLY A 135 -10.06 -0.70 7.38
CA GLY A 135 -10.55 -0.97 6.04
C GLY A 135 -10.17 0.14 5.05
N ALA A 136 -9.79 -0.23 3.85
CA ALA A 136 -9.48 0.72 2.78
C ALA A 136 -10.10 0.29 1.46
N TYR A 137 -10.43 1.27 0.64
CA TYR A 137 -10.74 1.07 -0.76
C TYR A 137 -9.51 1.40 -1.61
N VAL A 138 -8.98 0.40 -2.29
CA VAL A 138 -7.78 0.50 -3.12
C VAL A 138 -8.13 0.26 -4.58
N GLN A 139 -7.61 1.10 -5.47
CA GLN A 139 -7.75 0.91 -6.91
C GLN A 139 -6.47 1.27 -7.65
N ASN A 140 -6.23 0.61 -8.77
CA ASN A 140 -5.13 0.94 -9.65
C ASN A 140 -5.45 2.23 -10.41
N GLN A 141 -4.67 3.28 -10.17
CA GLN A 141 -4.92 4.59 -10.78
C GLN A 141 -4.70 4.59 -12.30
N THR A 142 -3.72 3.85 -12.76
CA THR A 142 -3.40 3.80 -14.19
C THR A 142 -4.51 3.13 -14.99
N LEU A 143 -5.03 2.00 -14.51
CA LEU A 143 -6.14 1.30 -15.14
C LEU A 143 -7.42 2.14 -15.11
N TYR A 144 -7.65 2.88 -14.02
CA TYR A 144 -8.80 3.75 -13.89
C TYR A 144 -8.73 4.96 -14.84
N THR A 145 -7.57 5.63 -14.93
CA THR A 145 -7.40 6.84 -15.75
C THR A 145 -7.41 6.53 -17.24
N LEU A 146 -6.83 5.41 -17.66
CA LEU A 146 -6.75 5.04 -19.07
C LEU A 146 -8.07 4.52 -19.63
N GLY A 147 -9.01 4.13 -18.77
CA GLY A 147 -10.18 3.35 -19.20
C GLY A 147 -9.72 2.13 -20.00
N VAL A 148 -10.50 1.08 -20.11
CA VAL A 148 -10.10 -0.13 -20.87
C VAL A 148 -10.22 0.08 -22.41
N SER A 149 -9.96 1.28 -22.90
CA SER A 149 -10.05 1.62 -24.31
C SER A 149 -8.66 1.66 -24.96
N PHE A 150 -8.17 0.49 -25.37
CA PHE A 150 -7.03 0.36 -26.26
C PHE A 150 -7.43 0.67 -27.71
N SER A 151 -7.76 1.91 -28.00
CA SER A 151 -7.88 2.34 -29.39
C SER A 151 -7.01 3.58 -29.61
N GLY A 152 -5.84 3.35 -30.17
CA GLY A 152 -4.90 4.38 -30.61
C GLY A 152 -3.49 4.19 -30.07
N ASP A 153 -2.51 4.46 -30.90
CA ASP A 153 -1.06 4.23 -30.80
C ASP A 153 -0.32 4.89 -29.60
N ASN A 154 -0.94 4.98 -28.45
CA ASN A 154 -0.31 5.48 -27.25
C ASN A 154 0.16 4.31 -26.38
N ILE A 155 1.46 4.15 -26.25
CA ILE A 155 2.07 3.28 -25.25
C ILE A 155 1.66 3.82 -23.89
N ALA A 156 0.67 3.20 -23.27
CA ALA A 156 0.33 3.45 -21.89
C ALA A 156 1.48 2.93 -21.03
N ILE A 157 2.29 3.83 -20.49
CA ILE A 157 3.25 3.48 -19.46
C ILE A 157 2.41 3.13 -18.23
N VAL A 158 2.28 1.85 -17.96
CA VAL A 158 1.65 1.34 -16.74
C VAL A 158 2.61 1.66 -15.59
N ASN A 159 2.50 2.84 -15.02
CA ASN A 159 3.12 3.13 -13.75
C ASN A 159 2.32 2.38 -12.69
N GLY A 160 2.97 1.51 -11.90
CA GLY A 160 2.34 0.72 -10.84
C GLY A 160 1.81 1.58 -9.67
N LYS A 161 1.14 2.70 -9.99
CA LYS A 161 0.59 3.61 -8.98
C LYS A 161 -0.79 3.14 -8.53
N MET A 162 -0.95 3.10 -7.22
CA MET A 162 -2.22 2.78 -6.56
C MET A 162 -2.80 4.03 -5.90
N MET A 163 -4.12 4.12 -5.91
CA MET A 163 -4.87 5.09 -5.15
C MET A 163 -5.63 4.37 -4.06
N MET A 164 -5.62 4.94 -2.85
CA MET A 164 -6.27 4.35 -1.69
C MET A 164 -7.07 5.40 -0.94
N TYR A 165 -8.24 5.00 -0.45
CA TYR A 165 -9.05 5.79 0.45
C TYR A 165 -9.23 5.04 1.76
N VAL A 166 -9.01 5.73 2.86
CA VAL A 166 -9.15 5.21 4.22
C VAL A 166 -9.83 6.28 5.09
N GLN A 167 -10.48 5.86 6.16
CA GLN A 167 -11.06 6.77 7.15
C GLN A 167 -10.01 7.73 7.70
N ASP A 168 -10.38 9.00 7.83
CA ASP A 168 -9.58 10.05 8.44
C ASP A 168 -9.87 10.12 9.95
N ASN A 169 -8.96 9.59 10.75
CA ASN A 169 -8.97 9.64 12.21
C ASN A 169 -7.56 9.91 12.74
N ASP A 170 -7.40 10.04 14.05
CA ASP A 170 -6.11 10.38 14.67
C ASP A 170 -5.02 9.33 14.38
N ASP A 171 -5.37 8.04 14.37
CA ASP A 171 -4.45 6.94 14.08
C ASP A 171 -3.97 7.00 12.64
N THR A 172 -4.89 7.14 11.69
CA THR A 172 -4.57 7.17 10.26
C THR A 172 -3.80 8.44 9.88
N ARG A 173 -4.17 9.59 10.45
CA ARG A 173 -3.44 10.86 10.24
C ARG A 173 -1.99 10.80 10.73
N SER A 174 -1.79 10.21 11.90
CA SER A 174 -0.45 10.11 12.49
C SER A 174 0.46 9.20 11.68
N TYR A 175 -0.09 8.15 11.09
CA TYR A 175 0.67 7.13 10.38
C TYR A 175 0.90 7.46 8.89
N PHE A 176 -0.14 7.88 8.15
CA PHE A 176 -0.05 8.06 6.69
C PHE A 176 0.62 9.37 6.30
N THR A 177 1.93 9.40 6.42
CA THR A 177 2.78 10.50 5.97
C THR A 177 3.54 10.15 4.70
N ILE A 178 3.98 11.17 3.95
CA ILE A 178 4.78 10.97 2.73
C ILE A 178 6.03 10.17 3.05
N GLY A 179 6.30 9.17 2.24
CA GLY A 179 7.46 8.29 2.38
C GLY A 179 7.22 7.04 3.23
N LYS A 180 6.10 6.94 3.95
CA LYS A 180 5.72 5.71 4.67
C LYS A 180 5.44 4.59 3.69
N ARG A 181 5.74 3.36 4.12
CA ARG A 181 5.57 2.13 3.37
C ARG A 181 4.41 1.33 3.94
N ILE A 182 3.60 0.74 3.08
CA ILE A 182 2.44 -0.06 3.46
C ILE A 182 2.28 -1.25 2.52
N PHE A 183 1.71 -2.36 3.02
CA PHE A 183 1.32 -3.49 2.18
C PHE A 183 -0.03 -3.25 1.51
N VAL A 184 -0.09 -3.56 0.22
CA VAL A 184 -1.34 -3.71 -0.54
C VAL A 184 -1.24 -5.01 -1.32
N GLY A 185 -2.06 -5.99 -0.97
CA GLY A 185 -1.89 -7.35 -1.45
C GLY A 185 -0.55 -7.92 -0.99
N GLU A 186 0.17 -8.52 -1.91
CA GLU A 186 1.48 -9.13 -1.67
C GLU A 186 2.66 -8.16 -1.84
N ASN A 187 2.39 -6.91 -2.26
CA ASN A 187 3.43 -5.93 -2.57
C ASN A 187 3.45 -4.78 -1.56
N VAL A 188 4.61 -4.17 -1.43
CA VAL A 188 4.80 -2.96 -0.63
C VAL A 188 4.70 -1.73 -1.51
N TYR A 189 4.04 -0.72 -1.00
CA TYR A 189 3.87 0.57 -1.66
C TYR A 189 4.35 1.69 -0.76
N LYS A 190 4.95 2.70 -1.38
CA LYS A 190 5.41 3.92 -0.71
C LYS A 190 4.44 5.07 -0.99
N ILE A 191 4.04 5.78 0.06
CA ILE A 191 3.14 6.93 -0.06
C ILE A 191 3.90 8.11 -0.69
N LEU A 192 3.39 8.58 -1.84
CA LEU A 192 3.92 9.76 -2.54
C LEU A 192 3.17 11.03 -2.16
N PHE A 193 1.87 10.91 -1.90
CA PHE A 193 1.00 12.04 -1.61
C PHE A 193 -0.16 11.60 -0.72
N ALA A 194 -0.53 12.45 0.23
CA ALA A 194 -1.67 12.26 1.12
C ALA A 194 -2.55 13.51 1.09
N ASP A 195 -3.81 13.34 0.72
CA ASP A 195 -4.81 14.42 0.66
C ASP A 195 -5.88 14.18 1.73
N THR A 196 -5.92 15.08 2.70
CA THR A 196 -6.91 15.11 3.79
C THR A 196 -7.92 16.22 3.65
N VAL A 197 -7.87 16.98 2.54
CA VAL A 197 -8.65 18.21 2.34
C VAL A 197 -9.78 18.03 1.34
N SER A 198 -9.53 17.37 0.23
CA SER A 198 -10.52 17.24 -0.85
C SER A 198 -11.79 16.50 -0.44
N ARG A 199 -11.70 15.63 0.57
CA ARG A 199 -12.85 14.92 1.16
C ARG A 199 -12.68 14.84 2.66
N SER A 200 -13.34 15.71 3.39
CA SER A 200 -13.37 15.65 4.85
C SER A 200 -13.90 14.29 5.31
N GLY A 201 -13.22 13.63 6.24
CA GLY A 201 -13.53 12.29 6.72
C GLY A 201 -12.80 11.16 5.99
N LEU A 202 -12.08 11.44 4.89
CA LEU A 202 -11.26 10.47 4.17
C LEU A 202 -9.84 10.99 3.92
N ILE A 203 -8.87 10.11 4.02
CA ILE A 203 -7.52 10.33 3.50
C ILE A 203 -7.42 9.66 2.14
N ASN A 204 -7.04 10.43 1.12
CA ASN A 204 -6.74 9.91 -0.22
C ASN A 204 -5.23 9.81 -0.40
N LEU A 205 -4.73 8.61 -0.58
CA LEU A 205 -3.31 8.30 -0.74
C LEU A 205 -2.99 7.96 -2.18
N LEU A 206 -1.95 8.58 -2.73
CA LEU A 206 -1.30 8.15 -3.96
C LEU A 206 0.00 7.43 -3.60
N MET A 207 0.16 6.23 -4.14
CA MET A 207 1.27 5.34 -3.80
C MET A 207 1.93 4.78 -5.05
N GLU A 208 3.21 4.45 -4.97
CA GLU A 208 3.93 3.69 -5.99
C GLU A 208 4.54 2.43 -5.39
N GLU A 209 4.73 1.42 -6.21
CA GLU A 209 5.33 0.15 -5.80
C GLU A 209 6.76 0.37 -5.30
N ASP A 210 7.09 -0.27 -4.19
CA ASP A 210 8.40 -0.23 -3.55
C ASP A 210 8.93 -1.66 -3.32
N THR A 211 10.22 -1.77 -3.09
CA THR A 211 10.87 -3.06 -2.89
C THR A 211 10.59 -3.60 -1.49
N ILE A 212 10.24 -4.88 -1.40
CA ILE A 212 10.10 -5.57 -0.12
C ILE A 212 11.49 -5.74 0.50
N THR A 213 11.62 -5.42 1.77
CA THR A 213 12.86 -5.49 2.54
C THR A 213 12.82 -6.61 3.59
N VAL A 214 13.96 -6.89 4.21
CA VAL A 214 14.06 -7.85 5.32
C VAL A 214 13.36 -7.37 6.59
N TYR A 215 13.04 -6.09 6.68
CA TYR A 215 12.34 -5.49 7.81
C TYR A 215 10.82 -5.62 7.73
N ASP A 216 10.31 -6.12 6.61
CA ASP A 216 8.89 -6.26 6.34
C ASP A 216 8.37 -7.64 6.79
N ASN A 217 7.23 -7.66 7.46
CA ASN A 217 6.56 -8.91 7.82
C ASN A 217 5.46 -9.23 6.78
N ARG A 218 5.73 -10.24 5.94
CA ARG A 218 4.79 -10.64 4.87
C ARG A 218 3.55 -11.36 5.39
N GLU A 219 3.67 -12.11 6.47
CA GLU A 219 2.54 -12.87 7.02
C GLU A 219 1.49 -11.93 7.64
N LEU A 220 1.95 -10.89 8.30
CA LEU A 220 1.07 -9.89 8.90
C LEU A 220 0.71 -8.75 7.92
N HIS A 221 1.34 -8.67 6.76
CA HIS A 221 1.25 -7.57 5.79
C HIS A 221 1.57 -6.22 6.43
N ILE A 222 2.66 -6.15 7.20
CA ILE A 222 3.12 -4.93 7.86
C ILE A 222 4.52 -4.57 7.34
N ALA A 223 4.62 -3.41 6.71
CA ALA A 223 5.90 -2.86 6.27
C ALA A 223 6.68 -2.30 7.47
N ASP A 224 8.01 -2.41 7.41
CA ASP A 224 8.94 -1.95 8.46
C ASP A 224 8.61 -2.53 9.87
N TYR A 225 8.02 -3.72 9.92
CA TYR A 225 7.60 -4.38 11.16
C TYR A 225 8.75 -4.49 12.15
N TYR A 226 9.88 -5.04 11.71
CA TYR A 226 11.03 -5.32 12.58
C TYR A 226 11.80 -4.04 12.98
N ASN A 227 11.56 -2.91 12.33
CA ASN A 227 12.10 -1.62 12.77
C ASN A 227 11.30 -1.02 13.94
N ASN A 228 10.03 -1.38 14.08
CA ASN A 228 9.11 -0.81 15.07
C ASN A 228 8.88 -1.72 16.28
N VAL A 229 9.29 -2.97 16.23
CA VAL A 229 9.24 -3.90 17.37
C VAL A 229 10.56 -3.81 18.13
N GLN A 230 10.56 -3.14 19.26
CA GLN A 230 11.69 -3.12 20.20
C GLN A 230 11.69 -4.36 21.11
N GLU A 231 11.48 -5.56 20.60
CA GLU A 231 11.64 -6.77 21.40
C GLU A 231 12.37 -7.85 20.61
N ASP A 232 13.50 -8.27 21.18
CA ASP A 232 14.22 -9.53 20.92
C ASP A 232 14.24 -9.99 19.46
N GLN A 233 14.77 -9.15 18.59
CA GLN A 233 15.46 -9.77 17.47
C GLN A 233 16.51 -10.69 18.11
N PRO A 234 16.48 -12.02 17.84
CA PRO A 234 17.73 -12.75 17.88
C PRO A 234 18.63 -11.91 17.00
N ALA A 235 19.70 -11.34 17.59
CA ALA A 235 20.63 -10.51 16.88
C ALA A 235 20.70 -11.05 15.44
N GLN A 236 20.02 -10.40 14.49
CA GLN A 236 20.31 -10.65 13.10
C GLN A 236 21.75 -10.19 13.00
N VAL A 237 22.62 -11.16 13.16
CA VAL A 237 23.90 -11.13 12.53
C VAL A 237 23.50 -10.72 11.11
N GLU A 238 23.66 -9.42 10.77
CA GLU A 238 23.76 -9.07 9.35
C GLU A 238 24.60 -10.20 8.78
N PRO A 239 24.16 -10.91 7.72
CA PRO A 239 25.07 -11.81 7.09
C PRO A 239 26.24 -10.92 6.72
N VAL A 240 27.28 -10.91 7.55
CA VAL A 240 28.51 -10.23 7.23
C VAL A 240 28.95 -11.00 6.01
N MET A 241 28.54 -10.49 4.83
CA MET A 241 28.89 -11.14 3.58
C MET A 241 30.39 -11.07 3.54
N ALA A 242 31.01 -12.24 3.67
CA ALA A 242 32.41 -12.33 3.43
C ALA A 242 32.72 -11.60 2.13
N THR A 243 33.64 -10.68 2.15
CA THR A 243 34.04 -9.90 0.96
C THR A 243 35.50 -10.17 0.65
N ILE A 244 35.81 -10.30 -0.64
CA ILE A 244 37.20 -10.41 -1.09
C ILE A 244 37.68 -9.00 -1.38
N SER A 245 38.78 -8.58 -0.75
CA SER A 245 39.46 -7.30 -0.98
C SER A 245 40.68 -7.52 -1.84
N GLY A 246 40.92 -6.64 -2.81
CA GLY A 246 42.10 -6.70 -3.70
C GLY A 246 41.96 -5.74 -4.87
N GLU A 247 42.98 -5.72 -5.75
CA GLU A 247 42.99 -4.84 -6.92
C GLU A 247 41.98 -5.30 -7.99
N LEU A 248 41.01 -4.45 -8.29
CA LEU A 248 39.97 -4.73 -9.29
C LEU A 248 40.49 -4.63 -10.75
N LYS A 249 41.55 -3.90 -10.96
CA LYS A 249 42.17 -3.69 -12.28
C LYS A 249 43.65 -4.08 -12.27
N PRO A 250 43.97 -5.37 -12.06
CA PRO A 250 45.35 -5.84 -11.99
C PRO A 250 46.07 -5.63 -13.33
N ARG A 251 47.32 -5.16 -13.26
CA ARG A 251 48.18 -4.97 -14.41
C ARG A 251 48.93 -6.25 -14.76
N ILE A 252 49.09 -6.52 -16.05
CA ILE A 252 49.97 -7.61 -16.50
C ILE A 252 51.41 -7.41 -15.96
N SER A 253 52.16 -8.53 -15.77
CA SER A 253 53.53 -8.53 -15.23
C SER A 253 53.66 -8.10 -13.77
N ARG A 254 52.56 -8.03 -12.99
CA ARG A 254 52.59 -7.67 -11.56
C ARG A 254 51.94 -8.75 -10.71
N THR A 255 52.27 -8.70 -9.40
CA THR A 255 51.72 -9.57 -8.38
C THR A 255 50.78 -8.79 -7.50
N TYR A 256 49.64 -9.38 -7.15
CA TYR A 256 48.61 -8.80 -6.27
C TYR A 256 48.15 -9.85 -5.26
N ILE A 257 47.74 -9.37 -4.09
CA ILE A 257 47.21 -10.17 -3.01
C ILE A 257 45.73 -9.88 -2.88
N TYR A 258 44.92 -10.92 -2.78
CA TYR A 258 43.52 -10.86 -2.51
C TYR A 258 43.26 -11.49 -1.16
N THR A 259 42.52 -10.79 -0.29
CA THR A 259 42.27 -11.21 1.09
C THR A 259 40.76 -11.30 1.34
N ILE A 260 40.37 -12.25 2.18
CA ILE A 260 38.99 -12.33 2.68
C ILE A 260 38.81 -11.38 3.87
N SER A 261 37.60 -10.87 4.08
CA SER A 261 37.28 -10.04 5.25
C SER A 261 37.51 -10.79 6.57
N ASP A 262 37.85 -10.05 7.62
CA ASP A 262 38.09 -10.59 8.95
C ASP A 262 36.92 -11.43 9.47
N GLY A 263 37.27 -12.54 10.13
CA GLY A 263 36.31 -13.48 10.71
C GLY A 263 35.89 -14.63 9.80
N TYR A 264 36.45 -14.72 8.58
CA TYR A 264 36.19 -15.83 7.65
C TYR A 264 37.48 -16.57 7.30
N GLU A 265 37.37 -17.88 7.10
CA GLU A 265 38.47 -18.74 6.60
C GLU A 265 38.04 -19.38 5.28
N VAL A 266 38.95 -19.37 4.32
CA VAL A 266 38.76 -19.98 3.00
C VAL A 266 39.26 -21.42 2.98
N SER A 267 38.37 -22.34 2.64
CA SER A 267 38.76 -23.75 2.44
C SER A 267 39.45 -23.94 1.09
N GLU A 268 39.05 -23.18 0.07
CA GLU A 268 39.62 -23.30 -1.28
C GLU A 268 39.50 -22.00 -2.04
N TRP A 269 40.59 -21.54 -2.70
CA TRP A 269 40.58 -20.45 -3.66
C TRP A 269 40.45 -20.98 -5.08
N ILE A 270 39.43 -20.55 -5.82
CA ILE A 270 39.12 -20.94 -7.19
C ILE A 270 39.28 -19.71 -8.08
N ILE A 271 39.96 -19.86 -9.20
CA ILE A 271 40.21 -18.76 -10.14
C ILE A 271 39.69 -19.20 -11.52
N GLU A 272 38.68 -18.49 -12.02
CA GLU A 272 38.03 -18.82 -13.26
C GLU A 272 38.12 -17.66 -14.27
N SER A 273 38.53 -17.96 -15.49
CA SER A 273 38.47 -17.00 -16.60
C SER A 273 37.06 -17.03 -17.17
N VAL A 274 36.41 -15.88 -17.23
CA VAL A 274 35.05 -15.74 -17.76
C VAL A 274 35.02 -15.94 -19.27
N ASP A 275 36.11 -15.63 -19.97
CA ASP A 275 36.17 -15.64 -21.44
C ASP A 275 36.64 -16.98 -22.03
N GLY A 276 36.81 -18.04 -21.19
CA GLY A 276 37.13 -19.41 -21.66
C GLY A 276 38.55 -19.57 -22.26
N VAL A 277 39.43 -18.62 -22.02
CA VAL A 277 40.83 -18.57 -22.52
C VAL A 277 41.77 -19.06 -21.40
N ASP A 278 43.01 -19.41 -21.76
CA ASP A 278 44.08 -19.75 -20.81
C ASP A 278 44.14 -18.75 -19.66
N GLN A 279 44.37 -19.22 -18.43
CA GLN A 279 44.47 -18.36 -17.25
C GLN A 279 45.57 -17.32 -17.39
N PRO A 280 45.24 -16.03 -17.22
CA PRO A 280 46.17 -14.91 -17.39
C PRO A 280 47.18 -14.74 -16.25
N MET A 281 47.12 -15.62 -15.22
CA MET A 281 47.95 -15.52 -14.03
C MET A 281 48.47 -16.86 -13.57
N TYR A 282 49.42 -16.86 -12.64
CA TYR A 282 49.86 -17.96 -11.84
C TYR A 282 49.54 -17.70 -10.38
N THR A 283 49.04 -18.71 -9.66
CA THR A 283 48.93 -18.64 -8.21
C THR A 283 50.29 -18.87 -7.58
N ARG A 284 50.75 -17.94 -6.77
CA ARG A 284 52.04 -18.01 -6.07
C ARG A 284 51.88 -18.65 -4.70
N GLU A 285 50.95 -18.15 -3.92
CA GLU A 285 50.68 -18.60 -2.55
C GLU A 285 49.19 -18.67 -2.30
N ARG A 286 48.75 -19.58 -1.47
CA ARG A 286 47.36 -19.73 -1.02
C ARG A 286 47.38 -20.05 0.45
N ASP A 287 46.64 -19.28 1.22
CA ASP A 287 46.39 -19.54 2.63
C ASP A 287 44.90 -19.41 2.94
N ALA A 288 44.52 -19.73 4.20
CA ALA A 288 43.11 -19.60 4.64
C ALA A 288 42.55 -18.17 4.60
N LEU A 289 43.40 -17.15 4.51
CA LEU A 289 43.00 -15.74 4.55
C LEU A 289 43.30 -15.01 3.26
N SER A 290 44.23 -15.50 2.41
CA SER A 290 44.65 -14.79 1.22
C SER A 290 45.11 -15.66 0.06
N VAL A 291 45.08 -15.10 -1.14
CA VAL A 291 45.69 -15.68 -2.34
C VAL A 291 46.55 -14.66 -3.06
N THR A 292 47.74 -15.06 -3.41
CA THR A 292 48.69 -14.24 -4.17
C THR A 292 48.72 -14.67 -5.63
N LEU A 293 48.34 -13.75 -6.53
CA LEU A 293 48.24 -13.98 -7.97
C LEU A 293 49.31 -13.14 -8.71
N GLN A 294 50.11 -13.79 -9.55
CA GLN A 294 51.05 -13.17 -10.45
C GLN A 294 50.52 -13.18 -11.88
N PHE A 295 50.31 -11.99 -12.47
CA PHE A 295 49.80 -11.88 -13.83
C PHE A 295 50.93 -12.05 -14.85
N LYS A 296 50.65 -12.77 -15.93
CA LYS A 296 51.58 -13.01 -17.04
C LYS A 296 51.90 -11.70 -17.78
N ASP A 297 53.10 -11.56 -18.32
CA ASP A 297 53.49 -10.42 -19.15
C ASP A 297 53.10 -10.68 -20.60
N ASP A 298 51.80 -10.70 -20.88
CA ASP A 298 51.26 -10.98 -22.20
C ASP A 298 50.02 -10.08 -22.45
N TYR A 299 50.14 -9.26 -23.48
CA TYR A 299 49.08 -8.30 -23.86
C TYR A 299 47.78 -8.95 -24.35
N ARG A 300 47.81 -10.23 -24.72
CA ARG A 300 46.58 -10.98 -25.11
C ARG A 300 45.57 -11.09 -23.98
N TYR A 301 46.03 -10.96 -22.73
CA TYR A 301 45.15 -11.02 -21.55
C TYR A 301 44.55 -9.68 -21.15
N VAL A 302 44.95 -8.58 -21.78
CA VAL A 302 44.41 -7.25 -21.49
C VAL A 302 42.96 -7.15 -21.91
N GLY A 303 42.10 -6.76 -20.97
CA GLY A 303 40.65 -6.66 -21.15
C GLY A 303 39.88 -7.88 -20.68
N GLN A 304 40.55 -9.01 -20.41
CA GLN A 304 39.89 -10.20 -19.90
C GLN A 304 39.38 -10.00 -18.48
N THR A 305 38.23 -10.64 -18.17
CA THR A 305 37.63 -10.67 -16.86
C THR A 305 37.90 -12.05 -16.21
N VAL A 306 38.33 -12.02 -14.96
CA VAL A 306 38.61 -13.21 -14.17
C VAL A 306 37.85 -13.10 -12.85
N ASN A 307 37.22 -14.17 -12.42
CA ASN A 307 36.60 -14.27 -11.10
C ASN A 307 37.57 -14.92 -10.11
N VAL A 308 37.88 -14.20 -9.04
CA VAL A 308 38.58 -14.73 -7.87
C VAL A 308 37.47 -15.19 -6.92
N ILE A 309 37.38 -16.49 -6.67
CA ILE A 309 36.31 -17.10 -5.87
C ILE A 309 36.95 -17.72 -4.62
N ALA A 310 36.41 -17.38 -3.46
CA ALA A 310 36.73 -18.00 -2.18
C ALA A 310 35.57 -18.93 -1.78
N LYS A 311 35.86 -20.23 -1.61
CA LYS A 311 34.98 -21.19 -0.97
C LYS A 311 35.25 -21.17 0.52
N LEU A 312 34.31 -20.74 1.32
CA LEU A 312 34.46 -20.65 2.76
C LEU A 312 34.33 -22.02 3.45
N THR A 313 34.74 -22.11 4.71
CA THR A 313 34.65 -23.33 5.50
C THR A 313 33.22 -23.79 5.79
N ASP A 314 32.24 -22.85 5.73
CA ASP A 314 30.82 -23.14 5.84
C ASP A 314 30.15 -23.64 4.53
N GLY A 315 30.95 -23.73 3.44
CA GLY A 315 30.50 -24.16 2.13
C GLY A 315 29.94 -23.07 1.24
N SER A 316 29.86 -21.82 1.70
CA SER A 316 29.43 -20.68 0.90
C SER A 316 30.53 -20.19 -0.05
N PHE A 317 30.16 -19.47 -1.11
CA PHE A 317 31.08 -18.94 -2.12
C PHE A 317 30.99 -17.42 -2.18
N VAL A 318 32.16 -16.78 -2.25
CA VAL A 318 32.29 -15.34 -2.47
C VAL A 318 33.10 -15.11 -3.71
N SER A 319 32.69 -14.23 -4.61
CA SER A 319 33.40 -13.96 -5.85
C SER A 319 33.73 -12.49 -6.02
N LEU A 320 34.91 -12.21 -6.56
CA LEU A 320 35.37 -10.89 -6.93
C LEU A 320 35.74 -10.88 -8.42
N PRO A 321 34.99 -10.20 -9.29
CA PRO A 321 35.36 -10.03 -10.68
C PRO A 321 36.47 -8.99 -10.80
N ILE A 322 37.56 -9.33 -11.47
CA ILE A 322 38.70 -8.47 -11.74
C ILE A 322 38.93 -8.37 -13.24
N ARG A 323 39.35 -7.20 -13.74
CA ARG A 323 39.61 -6.97 -15.16
C ARG A 323 41.07 -6.63 -15.39
N VAL A 324 41.78 -7.46 -16.16
CA VAL A 324 43.21 -7.28 -16.46
C VAL A 324 43.46 -6.06 -17.33
N ILE A 325 44.40 -5.20 -16.95
CA ILE A 325 44.76 -3.98 -17.71
C ILE A 325 46.24 -3.96 -18.14
N LYS A 326 46.57 -3.01 -18.98
CA LYS A 326 47.92 -2.80 -19.52
C LYS A 326 48.96 -2.55 -18.42
N LYS A 327 50.23 -2.88 -18.70
CA LYS A 327 51.36 -2.68 -17.80
C LYS A 327 51.61 -1.19 -17.48
N PHE A 328 51.45 -0.35 -18.48
CA PHE A 328 51.58 1.11 -18.42
C PHE A 328 50.33 1.75 -19.02
N GLY A 329 49.83 2.77 -18.39
CA GLY A 329 48.63 3.50 -18.83
C GLY A 329 48.33 4.62 -17.88
#